data_8dab276399623ce5584a8fb49665c2d3
#
_entry.id   8dab276399623ce5584a8fb49665c2d3
#
_cell.length_a   1.000
_cell.length_b   1.000
_cell.length_c   1.000
_cell.angle_alpha   90.00
_cell.angle_beta   90.00
_cell.angle_gamma   90.00
#
_symmetry.space_group_name_H-M   'P 1'
#
loop_
_entity.id
_entity.type
_entity.pdbx_description
1 polymer ?
#
loop_
_entity_poly.entity_id
_entity_poly.type
_entity_poly.pdbx_seq_one_letter_code
_entity_poly.pdbx_strand_id
1 'polypeptide(L)'
;MNVVFLQGRLSSDPVLRELSSGSRLLSLEVTTATADGTANVPVAWFDPPTIPNWGAGVDVVVRGVVKRRFYRGPAGTQARTEVVAIEVCEVTKRRQAQRLLAHAVSALEAS
;
A
#
# COMPACT_ATOMS: atom_id res chain seq x y z
N MET A 1 17.97 0.59 -5.34
CA MET A 1 17.15 1.28 -4.35
C MET A 1 15.68 1.10 -4.69
N ASN A 2 14.86 0.77 -3.73
CA ASN A 2 13.43 0.56 -3.94
C ASN A 2 12.68 1.20 -2.77
N VAL A 3 12.30 2.46 -2.94
CA VAL A 3 11.63 3.26 -1.90
C VAL A 3 10.39 3.88 -2.54
N VAL A 4 9.24 3.62 -1.95
CA VAL A 4 7.97 4.19 -2.38
C VAL A 4 7.37 4.99 -1.24
N PHE A 5 7.03 6.23 -1.55
CA PHE A 5 6.15 7.05 -0.73
C PHE A 5 4.99 7.50 -1.61
N LEU A 6 3.79 7.14 -1.23
CA LEU A 6 2.60 7.33 -2.06
C LEU A 6 1.50 7.95 -1.20
N GLN A 7 0.86 8.97 -1.74
CA GLN A 7 -0.34 9.55 -1.13
C GLN A 7 -1.47 9.49 -2.14
N GLY A 8 -2.63 9.08 -1.68
CA GLY A 8 -3.81 9.05 -2.52
C GLY A 8 -5.04 8.62 -1.77
N ARG A 9 -6.11 8.44 -2.50
CA ARG A 9 -7.40 8.10 -1.96
C ARG A 9 -7.75 6.66 -2.29
N LEU A 10 -8.33 5.94 -1.31
CA LEU A 10 -8.86 4.62 -1.58
C LEU A 10 -10.00 4.70 -2.58
N SER A 11 -9.88 4.01 -3.71
CA SER A 11 -10.92 3.98 -4.76
C SER A 11 -12.00 2.95 -4.46
N SER A 12 -11.73 2.03 -3.52
CA SER A 12 -12.66 1.01 -3.08
C SER A 12 -12.41 0.67 -1.62
N ASP A 13 -13.34 -0.05 -1.00
CA ASP A 13 -13.15 -0.53 0.36
C ASP A 13 -11.98 -1.53 0.39
N PRO A 14 -11.12 -1.46 1.41
CA PRO A 14 -10.07 -2.46 1.56
C PRO A 14 -10.64 -3.87 1.68
N VAL A 15 -9.90 -4.84 1.14
CA VAL A 15 -10.28 -6.25 1.20
C VAL A 15 -9.29 -6.99 2.09
N LEU A 16 -9.79 -7.54 3.18
CA LEU A 16 -8.99 -8.36 4.09
C LEU A 16 -9.11 -9.82 3.71
N ARG A 17 -7.96 -10.50 3.62
CA ARG A 17 -7.89 -11.92 3.28
C ARG A 17 -6.96 -12.63 4.23
N GLU A 18 -7.36 -13.80 4.69
CA GLU A 18 -6.49 -14.67 5.47
C GLU A 18 -5.80 -15.65 4.52
N LEU A 19 -4.49 -15.75 4.63
CA LEU A 19 -3.69 -16.60 3.75
C LEU A 19 -3.50 -17.98 4.40
N SER A 20 -3.17 -18.97 3.56
CA SER A 20 -2.93 -20.34 4.04
C SER A 20 -1.76 -20.42 5.03
N SER A 21 -0.84 -19.47 4.98
CA SER A 21 0.29 -19.37 5.93
C SER A 21 -0.13 -18.88 7.32
N GLY A 22 -1.38 -18.42 7.49
CA GLY A 22 -1.84 -17.76 8.71
C GLY A 22 -1.68 -16.25 8.70
N SER A 23 -0.93 -15.69 7.75
CA SER A 23 -0.79 -14.25 7.58
C SER A 23 -2.08 -13.63 7.06
N ARG A 24 -2.28 -12.35 7.35
CA ARG A 24 -3.40 -11.59 6.82
C ARG A 24 -2.90 -10.61 5.77
N LEU A 25 -3.67 -10.45 4.71
CA LEU A 25 -3.37 -9.51 3.62
C LEU A 25 -4.50 -8.52 3.51
N LEU A 26 -4.18 -7.24 3.67
CA LEU A 26 -5.11 -6.15 3.41
C LEU A 26 -4.77 -5.56 2.05
N SER A 27 -5.69 -5.71 1.09
CA SER A 27 -5.52 -5.18 -0.27
C SER A 27 -6.17 -3.82 -0.36
N LEU A 28 -5.39 -2.84 -0.84
CA LEU A 28 -5.83 -1.47 -1.02
C LEU A 28 -5.68 -1.10 -2.50
N GLU A 29 -6.61 -0.29 -2.98
CA GLU A 29 -6.51 0.33 -4.30
C GLU A 29 -6.41 1.84 -4.08
N VAL A 30 -5.25 2.41 -4.37
CA VAL A 30 -4.96 3.82 -4.09
C VAL A 30 -4.92 4.60 -5.38
N THR A 31 -5.78 5.61 -5.50
CA THR A 31 -5.77 6.53 -6.63
C THR A 31 -4.94 7.74 -6.25
N THR A 32 -3.88 7.98 -6.99
CA THR A 32 -2.96 9.08 -6.75
C THR A 32 -2.93 10.04 -7.94
N ALA A 33 -2.66 11.31 -7.66
CA ALA A 33 -2.52 12.33 -8.70
C ALA A 33 -1.18 12.17 -9.42
N THR A 34 -1.21 12.35 -10.73
CA THR A 34 -0.02 12.41 -11.58
C THR A 34 0.00 13.74 -12.33
N ALA A 35 1.08 14.01 -13.05
CA ALA A 35 1.22 15.26 -13.79
C ALA A 35 0.11 15.44 -14.85
N ASP A 36 -0.39 14.35 -15.39
CA ASP A 36 -1.36 14.36 -16.50
C ASP A 36 -2.69 13.65 -16.16
N GLY A 37 -2.99 13.46 -14.87
CA GLY A 37 -4.24 12.82 -14.45
C GLY A 37 -4.10 12.09 -13.15
N THR A 38 -4.54 10.83 -13.14
CA THR A 38 -4.47 9.96 -11.98
C THR A 38 -3.96 8.58 -12.37
N ALA A 39 -3.41 7.88 -11.38
CA ALA A 39 -3.02 6.48 -11.51
C ALA A 39 -3.65 5.68 -10.37
N ASN A 40 -4.10 4.47 -10.68
CA ASN A 40 -4.61 3.55 -9.66
C ASN A 40 -3.52 2.54 -9.33
N VAL A 41 -3.12 2.50 -8.06
CA VAL A 41 -1.99 1.69 -7.61
C VAL A 41 -2.49 0.60 -6.67
N PRO A 42 -2.27 -0.68 -7.01
CA PRO A 42 -2.57 -1.76 -6.09
C PRO A 42 -1.53 -1.80 -4.96
N VAL A 43 -2.00 -1.87 -3.74
CA VAL A 43 -1.15 -1.92 -2.55
C VAL A 43 -1.50 -3.17 -1.75
N ALA A 44 -0.49 -3.96 -1.43
CA ALA A 44 -0.61 -5.14 -0.58
C ALA A 44 0.03 -4.84 0.77
N TRP A 45 -0.75 -4.95 1.84
CA TRP A 45 -0.27 -4.72 3.19
C TRP A 45 -0.42 -6.01 3.98
N PHE A 46 0.72 -6.69 4.21
CA PHE A 46 0.74 -7.96 4.93
C PHE A 46 0.83 -7.70 6.44
N ASP A 47 -0.01 -8.39 7.19
CA ASP A 47 -0.02 -8.35 8.66
C ASP A 47 -0.01 -6.95 9.24
N PRO A 48 -0.97 -6.08 8.87
CA PRO A 48 -1.04 -4.77 9.49
C PRO A 48 -1.19 -4.91 11.00
N PRO A 49 -0.52 -4.07 11.79
CA PRO A 49 -0.56 -4.18 13.26
C PRO A 49 -1.98 -4.02 13.82
N THR A 50 -2.79 -3.23 13.11
CA THR A 50 -4.21 -3.05 13.42
C THR A 50 -4.97 -3.03 12.10
N ILE A 51 -6.10 -3.72 12.04
CA ILE A 51 -6.95 -3.66 10.85
C ILE A 51 -7.74 -2.34 10.90
N PRO A 52 -7.47 -1.42 9.97
CA PRO A 52 -8.15 -0.13 10.00
C PRO A 52 -9.61 -0.26 9.54
N ASN A 53 -10.43 0.65 10.05
CA ASN A 53 -11.83 0.74 9.64
C ASN A 53 -11.98 1.79 8.54
N TRP A 54 -11.31 1.56 7.42
CA TRP A 54 -11.34 2.47 6.28
C TRP A 54 -12.30 1.99 5.21
N GLY A 55 -12.90 2.95 4.50
CA GLY A 55 -13.70 2.70 3.32
C GLY A 55 -13.21 3.49 2.13
N ALA A 56 -13.87 3.32 1.00
CA ALA A 56 -13.60 4.11 -0.19
C ALA A 56 -13.67 5.61 0.14
N GLY A 57 -12.75 6.38 -0.43
CA GLY A 57 -12.68 7.83 -0.23
C GLY A 57 -11.72 8.28 0.86
N VAL A 58 -11.20 7.38 1.69
CA VAL A 58 -10.23 7.74 2.72
C VAL A 58 -8.89 8.08 2.07
N ASP A 59 -8.31 9.22 2.46
CA ASP A 59 -6.98 9.61 2.01
C ASP A 59 -5.91 8.97 2.90
N VAL A 60 -4.97 8.30 2.26
CA VAL A 60 -3.89 7.57 2.96
C VAL A 60 -2.52 7.96 2.43
N VAL A 61 -1.51 7.74 3.25
CA VAL A 61 -0.11 7.72 2.84
C VAL A 61 0.44 6.32 3.04
N VAL A 62 1.25 5.89 2.09
CA VAL A 62 1.83 4.54 2.05
C VAL A 62 3.33 4.65 1.93
N ARG A 63 4.05 3.94 2.77
CA ARG A 63 5.48 3.71 2.58
C ARG A 63 5.69 2.23 2.30
N GLY A 64 6.45 1.93 1.27
CA GLY A 64 6.67 0.55 0.90
C GLY A 64 7.71 0.39 -0.18
N VAL A 65 7.63 -0.72 -0.87
CA VAL A 65 8.50 -1.09 -1.98
C VAL A 65 7.66 -1.61 -3.14
N VAL A 66 8.20 -1.48 -4.35
CA VAL A 66 7.57 -2.09 -5.51
C VAL A 66 8.02 -3.54 -5.58
N LYS A 67 7.09 -4.46 -5.73
CA LYS A 67 7.38 -5.88 -5.95
C LYS A 67 6.49 -6.44 -7.03
N ARG A 68 7.03 -7.42 -7.76
CA ARG A 68 6.26 -8.25 -8.67
C ARG A 68 5.90 -9.52 -7.91
N ARG A 69 4.60 -9.74 -7.70
CA ARG A 69 4.12 -10.95 -7.04
C ARG A 69 3.56 -11.92 -8.05
N PHE A 70 3.82 -13.19 -7.81
CA PHE A 70 3.25 -14.29 -8.58
C PHE A 70 2.18 -14.98 -7.73
N TYR A 71 1.05 -15.28 -8.34
CA TYR A 71 -0.03 -15.98 -7.66
C TYR A 71 -0.74 -16.90 -8.64
N ARG A 72 -1.39 -17.92 -8.10
CA ARG A 72 -2.17 -18.85 -8.91
C ARG A 72 -3.59 -18.35 -9.10
N GLY A 73 -4.01 -18.31 -10.36
CA GLY A 73 -5.37 -18.03 -10.75
C GLY A 73 -5.96 -19.17 -11.58
N PRO A 74 -7.21 -19.06 -12.01
CA PRO A 74 -7.87 -20.09 -12.81
C PRO A 74 -7.15 -20.40 -14.12
N ALA A 75 -6.43 -19.42 -14.66
CA ALA A 75 -5.68 -19.56 -15.93
C ALA A 75 -4.21 -19.93 -15.71
N GLY A 76 -3.81 -20.33 -14.49
CA GLY A 76 -2.42 -20.68 -14.17
C GLY A 76 -1.73 -19.59 -13.35
N THR A 77 -0.40 -19.58 -13.38
CA THR A 77 0.40 -18.59 -12.63
C THR A 77 0.31 -17.23 -13.30
N GLN A 78 -0.03 -16.22 -12.51
CA GLN A 78 -0.10 -14.83 -12.96
C GLN A 78 0.88 -13.97 -12.17
N ALA A 79 1.29 -12.84 -12.77
CA ALA A 79 2.18 -11.88 -12.14
C ALA A 79 1.47 -10.53 -12.05
N ARG A 80 1.68 -9.83 -10.93
CA ARG A 80 1.15 -8.50 -10.71
C ARG A 80 2.22 -7.65 -10.04
N THR A 81 2.49 -6.47 -10.62
CA THR A 81 3.36 -5.49 -10.01
C THR A 81 2.53 -4.61 -9.08
N GLU A 82 2.96 -4.48 -7.85
CA GLU A 82 2.22 -3.73 -6.84
C GLU A 82 3.17 -3.09 -5.83
N VAL A 83 2.64 -2.19 -5.02
CA VAL A 83 3.37 -1.67 -3.86
C VAL A 83 3.08 -2.61 -2.69
N VAL A 84 4.13 -3.14 -2.10
CA VAL A 84 4.04 -3.87 -0.84
C VAL A 84 4.29 -2.88 0.28
N ALA A 85 3.25 -2.61 1.07
CA ALA A 85 3.31 -1.59 2.10
C ALA A 85 4.09 -2.07 3.32
N ILE A 86 4.90 -1.18 3.86
CA ILE A 86 5.55 -1.33 5.15
C ILE A 86 4.73 -0.62 6.22
N GLU A 87 4.24 0.57 5.89
CA GLU A 87 3.40 1.38 6.77
C GLU A 87 2.33 2.08 5.95
N VAL A 88 1.13 2.20 6.52
CA VAL A 88 0.03 2.96 5.92
C VAL A 88 -0.68 3.71 7.04
N CYS A 89 -1.03 4.97 6.80
CA CYS A 89 -1.88 5.71 7.73
C CYS A 89 -2.75 6.71 6.98
N GLU A 90 -3.77 7.22 7.69
CA GLU A 90 -4.59 8.30 7.14
C GLU A 90 -3.78 9.60 7.09
N VAL A 91 -4.00 10.39 6.04
CA VAL A 91 -3.36 11.70 5.88
C VAL A 91 -3.70 12.63 7.04
N THR A 92 -4.92 12.52 7.57
CA THR A 92 -5.39 13.35 8.70
C THR A 92 -4.64 13.07 10.00
N LYS A 93 -4.00 11.93 10.13
CA LYS A 93 -3.11 11.61 11.25
C LYS A 93 -1.73 12.22 10.99
N ARG A 94 -1.65 13.54 11.09
CA ARG A 94 -0.50 14.32 10.60
C ARG A 94 0.84 13.90 11.17
N ARG A 95 0.92 13.65 12.48
CA ARG A 95 2.17 13.23 13.11
C ARG A 95 2.62 11.86 12.61
N GLN A 96 1.68 10.94 12.45
CA GLN A 96 1.96 9.62 11.93
C GLN A 96 2.38 9.69 10.46
N ALA A 97 1.70 10.50 9.66
CA ALA A 97 2.04 10.71 8.26
C ALA A 97 3.44 11.31 8.10
N GLN A 98 3.79 12.31 8.91
CA GLN A 98 5.12 12.92 8.90
C GLN A 98 6.21 11.92 9.30
N ARG A 99 5.93 11.07 10.29
CA ARG A 99 6.87 10.02 10.71
C ARG A 99 7.09 9.01 9.61
N LEU A 100 6.02 8.64 8.91
CA LEU A 100 6.06 7.73 7.78
C LEU A 100 6.92 8.29 6.65
N LEU A 101 6.77 9.59 6.35
CA LEU A 101 7.62 10.28 5.38
C LEU A 101 9.09 10.28 5.83
N ALA A 102 9.35 10.56 7.10
CA ALA A 102 10.70 10.55 7.65
C ALA A 102 11.34 9.17 7.52
N HIS A 103 10.57 8.10 7.73
CA HIS A 103 11.05 6.73 7.52
C HIS A 103 11.42 6.49 6.06
N ALA A 104 10.64 7.02 5.11
CA ALA A 104 10.95 6.89 3.68
C ALA A 104 12.25 7.63 3.34
N VAL A 105 12.44 8.83 3.88
CA VAL A 105 13.68 9.60 3.68
C VAL A 105 14.88 8.87 4.27
N SER A 106 14.73 8.31 5.48
CA SER A 106 15.80 7.53 6.11
C SER A 106 16.16 6.29 5.28
N ALA A 107 15.18 5.61 4.72
CA ALA A 107 15.42 4.45 3.84
C ALA A 107 16.19 4.87 2.59
N LEU A 108 15.86 6.03 2.02
CA LEU A 108 16.56 6.60 0.87
C LEU A 108 18.03 6.89 1.21
N GLU A 109 18.28 7.50 2.36
CA GLU A 109 19.62 7.87 2.79
C GLU A 109 20.49 6.66 3.14
N ALA A 110 19.87 5.57 3.61
CA ALA A 110 20.58 4.35 3.99
C ALA A 110 20.96 3.47 2.79
N SER A 111 20.47 3.80 1.62
CA SER A 111 20.70 2.99 0.41
C SER A 111 22.05 3.28 -0.25
#